data_3bcc32a4b8d5c916b79c1b74a784cff4
#
_entry.id   3bcc32a4b8d5c916b79c1b74a784cff4
#
_cell.length_a   1.000
_cell.length_b   1.000
_cell.length_c   1.000
_cell.angle_alpha   90.00
_cell.angle_beta   90.00
_cell.angle_gamma   90.00
#
_symmetry.space_group_name_H-M   'P 1'
#
loop_
_entity.id
_entity.type
_entity.pdbx_description
1 polymer ?
#
loop_
_entity_poly.entity_id
_entity_poly.type
_entity_poly.pdbx_seq_one_letter_code
_entity_poly.pdbx_strand_id
1 'polypeptide(L)'
;MPKKKDICSLADGKNILEIAYYGPGDHKNLEEEMGSYWFTREILVPFLGQYSKDKTIAVIDYKDGGATRQHFGLGNSPEEAVKSALTTLIAKYEPIVASAEKALRGL
;
A
#
# COMPACT_ATOMS: atom_id res chain seq x y z
N MET A 1 -12.20 -15.00 21.10
CA MET A 1 -11.85 -13.74 20.44
C MET A 1 -11.93 -13.90 18.93
N PRO A 2 -12.62 -13.00 18.24
CA PRO A 2 -12.61 -13.07 16.78
C PRO A 2 -11.19 -12.91 16.27
N LYS A 3 -10.85 -13.74 15.31
CA LYS A 3 -9.54 -13.70 14.67
C LYS A 3 -9.44 -12.44 13.83
N LYS A 4 -8.36 -11.69 13.99
CA LYS A 4 -8.12 -10.49 13.19
C LYS A 4 -8.00 -10.89 11.73
N LYS A 5 -8.74 -10.23 10.85
CA LYS A 5 -8.70 -10.50 9.43
C LYS A 5 -7.32 -10.17 8.86
N ASP A 6 -6.80 -11.06 8.05
CA ASP A 6 -5.54 -10.80 7.36
C ASP A 6 -5.73 -9.68 6.35
N ILE A 7 -5.01 -8.59 6.56
CA ILE A 7 -5.09 -7.40 5.70
C ILE A 7 -4.75 -7.73 4.27
N CYS A 8 -3.76 -8.60 4.05
CA CYS A 8 -3.34 -8.97 2.71
C CYS A 8 -4.43 -9.69 1.92
N SER A 9 -5.37 -10.35 2.62
CA SER A 9 -6.48 -11.05 1.97
C SER A 9 -7.56 -10.11 1.42
N LEU A 10 -7.45 -8.81 1.67
CA LEU A 10 -8.43 -7.84 1.16
C LEU A 10 -8.24 -7.51 -0.32
N ALA A 11 -7.14 -7.95 -0.93
CA ALA A 11 -6.96 -7.85 -2.37
C ALA A 11 -7.98 -8.74 -3.08
N ASP A 12 -8.65 -8.20 -4.11
CA ASP A 12 -9.69 -8.96 -4.81
C ASP A 12 -9.15 -9.83 -5.96
N GLY A 13 -7.87 -9.67 -6.31
CA GLY A 13 -7.24 -10.41 -7.39
C GLY A 13 -7.66 -9.97 -8.79
N LYS A 14 -8.51 -8.94 -8.88
CA LYS A 14 -9.00 -8.41 -10.17
C LYS A 14 -8.40 -7.04 -10.45
N ASN A 15 -8.73 -6.05 -9.65
CA ASN A 15 -8.22 -4.69 -9.77
C ASN A 15 -7.13 -4.42 -8.76
N ILE A 16 -7.30 -4.90 -7.52
CA ILE A 16 -6.25 -4.90 -6.51
C ILE A 16 -5.65 -6.29 -6.51
N LEU A 17 -4.47 -6.42 -7.09
CA LEU A 17 -3.82 -7.72 -7.28
C LEU A 17 -3.16 -8.23 -6.00
N GLU A 18 -2.56 -7.33 -5.24
CA GLU A 18 -1.84 -7.69 -4.03
C GLU A 18 -1.80 -6.52 -3.06
N ILE A 19 -1.89 -6.82 -1.78
CA ILE A 19 -1.68 -5.88 -0.69
C ILE A 19 -0.56 -6.44 0.17
N ALA A 20 0.50 -5.66 0.36
CA ALA A 20 1.61 -6.03 1.21
C ALA A 20 1.95 -4.86 2.14
N TYR A 21 2.66 -5.12 3.22
CA TYR A 21 3.15 -4.06 4.08
C TYR A 21 4.52 -4.42 4.64
N TYR A 22 5.30 -3.39 4.94
CA TYR A 22 6.65 -3.49 5.47
C TYR A 22 6.70 -2.67 6.74
N GLY A 23 6.89 -3.32 7.87
CA GLY A 23 6.93 -2.68 9.18
C GLY A 23 8.26 -1.99 9.47
N PRO A 24 8.38 -1.39 10.66
CA PRO A 24 9.66 -0.85 11.11
C PRO A 24 10.72 -1.96 11.10
N GLY A 25 11.87 -1.65 10.51
CA GLY A 25 12.95 -2.63 10.34
C GLY A 25 12.95 -3.34 9.00
N ASP A 26 11.84 -3.28 8.24
CA ASP A 26 11.74 -3.96 6.95
C ASP A 26 11.89 -3.02 5.74
N HIS A 27 12.11 -1.72 5.98
CA HIS A 27 12.24 -0.75 4.91
C HIS A 27 13.40 -1.04 3.97
N LYS A 28 14.49 -1.58 4.52
CA LYS A 28 15.64 -1.96 3.71
C LYS A 28 15.31 -3.08 2.75
N ASN A 29 14.49 -4.04 3.17
CA ASN A 29 14.04 -5.13 2.31
C ASN A 29 13.23 -4.60 1.14
N LEU A 30 12.33 -3.64 1.40
CA LEU A 30 11.55 -3.01 0.34
C LEU A 30 12.46 -2.22 -0.60
N GLU A 31 13.42 -1.48 -0.06
CA GLU A 31 14.38 -0.75 -0.88
C GLU A 31 15.18 -1.68 -1.80
N GLU A 32 15.60 -2.83 -1.28
CA GLU A 32 16.33 -3.82 -2.07
C GLU A 32 15.46 -4.41 -3.18
N GLU A 33 14.19 -4.69 -2.91
CA GLU A 33 13.25 -5.21 -3.91
C GLU A 33 12.96 -4.20 -5.01
N MET A 34 12.75 -2.94 -4.65
CA MET A 34 12.41 -1.87 -5.60
C MET A 34 13.62 -1.33 -6.35
N GLY A 35 14.77 -1.33 -5.68
CA GLY A 35 15.94 -0.57 -6.09
C GLY A 35 15.94 0.82 -5.45
N SER A 36 17.13 1.32 -5.11
CA SER A 36 17.28 2.58 -4.38
C SER A 36 16.68 3.78 -5.11
N TYR A 37 16.78 3.80 -6.44
CA TYR A 37 16.23 4.89 -7.25
C TYR A 37 14.70 4.96 -7.09
N TRP A 38 14.02 3.80 -7.23
CA TRP A 38 12.56 3.74 -7.16
C TRP A 38 12.06 3.96 -5.73
N PHE A 39 12.78 3.45 -4.73
CA PHE A 39 12.45 3.69 -3.33
C PHE A 39 12.47 5.19 -3.02
N THR A 40 13.51 5.88 -3.47
CA THR A 40 13.62 7.33 -3.30
C THR A 40 12.48 8.05 -4.00
N ARG A 41 12.23 7.71 -5.25
CA ARG A 41 11.24 8.38 -6.08
C ARG A 41 9.79 8.16 -5.62
N GLU A 42 9.46 6.93 -5.23
CA GLU A 42 8.09 6.56 -4.92
C GLU A 42 7.74 6.66 -3.43
N ILE A 43 8.73 6.64 -2.56
CA ILE A 43 8.49 6.65 -1.11
C ILE A 43 9.11 7.87 -0.45
N LEU A 44 10.40 8.08 -0.58
CA LEU A 44 11.05 9.18 0.15
C LEU A 44 10.58 10.56 -0.31
N VAL A 45 10.53 10.78 -1.61
CA VAL A 45 10.14 12.09 -2.16
C VAL A 45 8.64 12.37 -1.93
N PRO A 46 7.70 11.49 -2.28
CA PRO A 46 6.28 11.77 -2.07
C PRO A 46 5.89 11.92 -0.61
N PHE A 47 6.58 11.23 0.29
CA PHE A 47 6.29 11.28 1.73
C PHE A 47 7.31 12.11 2.51
N LEU A 48 7.94 13.09 1.85
CA LEU A 48 8.91 13.98 2.48
C LEU A 48 8.28 14.69 3.68
N GLY A 49 8.95 14.64 4.83
CA GLY A 49 8.43 15.21 6.07
C GLY A 49 7.50 14.29 6.84
N GLN A 50 7.04 13.18 6.24
CA GLN A 50 6.17 12.19 6.88
C GLN A 50 6.90 10.86 7.08
N TYR A 51 7.83 10.54 6.18
CA TYR A 51 8.54 9.28 6.25
C TYR A 51 9.45 9.21 7.47
N SER A 52 9.41 8.07 8.16
CA SER A 52 10.39 7.74 9.19
C SER A 52 10.53 6.22 9.24
N LYS A 53 11.61 5.75 9.85
CA LYS A 53 11.87 4.31 9.96
C LYS A 53 10.91 3.59 10.89
N ASP A 54 10.17 4.33 11.73
CA ASP A 54 9.16 3.74 12.62
C ASP A 54 7.82 3.50 11.94
N LYS A 55 7.63 4.00 10.74
CA LYS A 55 6.37 3.86 10.01
C LYS A 55 6.28 2.50 9.31
N THR A 56 5.05 2.08 9.09
CA THR A 56 4.75 0.95 8.21
C THR A 56 4.49 1.50 6.82
N ILE A 57 5.05 0.84 5.80
CA ILE A 57 4.81 1.18 4.39
C ILE A 57 3.89 0.12 3.81
N ALA A 58 2.74 0.54 3.27
CA ALA A 58 1.85 -0.34 2.54
C ALA A 58 2.15 -0.25 1.05
N VAL A 59 2.05 -1.38 0.36
CA VAL A 59 2.23 -1.48 -1.09
C VAL A 59 0.99 -2.13 -1.68
N ILE A 60 0.33 -1.42 -2.58
CA ILE A 60 -0.86 -1.92 -3.28
C ILE A 60 -0.46 -2.12 -4.74
N ASP A 61 -0.49 -3.38 -5.19
CA ASP A 61 -0.34 -3.69 -6.61
C ASP A 61 -1.72 -3.68 -7.24
N TYR A 62 -1.91 -2.87 -8.28
CA TYR A 62 -3.22 -2.74 -8.91
C TYR A 62 -3.10 -2.73 -10.42
N LYS A 63 -4.20 -3.08 -11.09
CA LYS A 63 -4.29 -3.08 -12.55
C LYS A 63 -4.64 -1.69 -13.06
N ASP A 64 -3.87 -1.24 -14.06
CA ASP A 64 -4.12 0.00 -14.78
C ASP A 64 -4.08 -0.34 -16.27
N GLY A 65 -5.26 -0.67 -16.83
CA GLY A 65 -5.33 -1.18 -18.19
C GLY A 65 -4.57 -2.50 -18.33
N GLY A 66 -3.61 -2.56 -19.23
CA GLY A 66 -2.76 -3.74 -19.42
C GLY A 66 -1.52 -3.77 -18.54
N ALA A 67 -1.32 -2.75 -17.69
CA ALA A 67 -0.14 -2.65 -16.85
C ALA A 67 -0.47 -2.93 -15.39
N THR A 68 0.53 -3.39 -14.63
CA THR A 68 0.45 -3.48 -13.18
C THR A 68 1.23 -2.30 -12.60
N ARG A 69 0.60 -1.56 -11.70
CA ARG A 69 1.22 -0.42 -11.03
C ARG A 69 1.22 -0.61 -9.53
N GLN A 70 2.07 0.13 -8.86
CA GLN A 70 2.17 0.10 -7.39
C GLN A 70 1.76 1.45 -6.82
N HIS A 71 1.08 1.40 -5.68
CA HIS A 71 0.71 2.59 -4.92
C HIS A 71 1.10 2.37 -3.46
N PHE A 72 1.55 3.41 -2.80
CA PHE A 72 2.14 3.31 -1.46
C PHE A 72 1.38 4.15 -0.45
N GLY A 73 1.42 3.73 0.81
CA GLY A 73 0.88 4.49 1.92
C GLY A 73 1.75 4.34 3.15
N LEU A 74 1.69 5.32 4.03
CA LEU A 74 2.39 5.30 5.31
C LEU A 74 1.40 5.33 6.46
N GLY A 75 1.74 4.67 7.55
CA GLY A 75 0.96 4.70 8.77
C GLY A 75 1.75 4.19 9.95
N ASN A 76 1.18 4.31 11.14
CA ASN A 76 1.80 3.83 12.37
C ASN A 76 1.55 2.33 12.62
N SER A 77 0.71 1.72 11.79
CA SER A 77 0.39 0.30 11.85
C SER A 77 0.10 -0.21 10.44
N PRO A 78 0.08 -1.53 10.21
CA PRO A 78 -0.30 -2.07 8.91
C PRO A 78 -1.69 -1.59 8.46
N GLU A 79 -2.66 -1.54 9.37
CA GLU A 79 -4.02 -1.09 9.05
C GLU A 79 -4.04 0.37 8.60
N GLU A 80 -3.34 1.25 9.33
CA GLU A 80 -3.26 2.67 8.96
C GLU A 80 -2.57 2.87 7.63
N ALA A 81 -1.47 2.15 7.38
CA ALA A 81 -0.72 2.27 6.14
C ALA A 81 -1.56 1.82 4.94
N VAL A 82 -2.23 0.67 5.06
CA VAL A 82 -3.09 0.15 4.00
C VAL A 82 -4.28 1.07 3.78
N LYS A 83 -4.90 1.57 4.84
CA LYS A 83 -6.02 2.52 4.74
C LYS A 83 -5.59 3.78 4.00
N SER A 84 -4.41 4.32 4.34
CA SER A 84 -3.86 5.50 3.67
C SER A 84 -3.64 5.23 2.18
N ALA A 85 -3.04 4.10 1.84
CA ALA A 85 -2.77 3.74 0.45
C ALA A 85 -4.07 3.59 -0.35
N LEU A 86 -5.07 2.90 0.19
CA LEU A 86 -6.35 2.71 -0.49
C LEU A 86 -7.10 4.03 -0.68
N THR A 87 -7.12 4.87 0.35
CA THR A 87 -7.80 6.16 0.31
C THR A 87 -7.21 7.08 -0.75
N THR A 88 -5.88 7.16 -0.82
CA THR A 88 -5.23 8.01 -1.81
C THR A 88 -5.32 7.41 -3.22
N LEU A 89 -5.37 6.09 -3.33
CA LEU A 89 -5.54 5.43 -4.62
C LEU A 89 -6.93 5.71 -5.21
N ILE A 90 -7.98 5.69 -4.38
CA ILE A 90 -9.35 6.07 -4.80
C ILE A 90 -9.36 7.46 -5.41
N ALA A 91 -8.68 8.41 -4.77
CA ALA A 91 -8.62 9.79 -5.25
C ALA A 91 -7.84 9.94 -6.56
N LYS A 92 -6.91 9.01 -6.82
CA LYS A 92 -6.01 9.09 -7.96
C LYS A 92 -6.52 8.33 -9.18
N TYR A 93 -7.23 7.21 -8.97
CA TYR A 93 -7.57 6.28 -10.05
C TYR A 93 -9.00 5.77 -9.91
N GLU A 94 -9.91 6.39 -10.64
CA GLU A 94 -11.34 6.09 -10.57
C GLU A 94 -11.73 4.62 -10.79
N PRO A 95 -11.15 3.90 -11.79
CA PRO A 95 -11.54 2.50 -12.02
C PRO A 95 -11.33 1.55 -10.84
N ILE A 96 -10.49 1.93 -9.86
CA ILE A 96 -10.21 1.08 -8.70
C ILE A 96 -11.20 1.29 -7.55
N VAL A 97 -12.06 2.32 -7.62
CA VAL A 97 -12.87 2.77 -6.48
C VAL A 97 -13.67 1.64 -5.83
N ALA A 98 -14.39 0.85 -6.61
CA ALA A 98 -15.22 -0.23 -6.06
C ALA A 98 -14.39 -1.26 -5.29
N SER A 99 -13.25 -1.68 -5.86
CA SER A 99 -12.36 -2.66 -5.24
C SER A 99 -11.71 -2.10 -3.98
N ALA A 100 -11.28 -0.83 -4.03
CA ALA A 100 -10.62 -0.18 -2.91
C ALA A 100 -11.60 0.08 -1.77
N GLU A 101 -12.83 0.50 -2.06
CA GLU A 101 -13.86 0.70 -1.04
C GLU A 101 -14.23 -0.60 -0.35
N LYS A 102 -14.32 -1.70 -1.11
CA LYS A 102 -14.58 -3.02 -0.54
C LYS A 102 -13.45 -3.43 0.42
N ALA A 103 -12.21 -3.20 0.02
CA ALA A 103 -11.05 -3.47 0.87
C ALA A 103 -11.06 -2.60 2.14
N LEU A 104 -11.41 -1.32 2.00
CA LEU A 104 -11.52 -0.41 3.15
C LEU A 104 -12.57 -0.87 4.15
N ARG A 105 -13.70 -1.39 3.66
CA ARG A 105 -14.75 -1.93 4.55
C ARG A 105 -14.28 -3.17 5.32
N GLY A 106 -13.29 -3.87 4.80
CA GLY A 106 -12.72 -5.04 5.46
C GLY A 106 -11.67 -4.74 6.52
N LEU A 107 -11.21 -3.50 6.57
CA LEU A 107 -10.19 -3.10 7.53
C LEU A 107 -10.73 -2.95 8.97
#